data_2b723a0d230e9377e4e8920937823955
#
_entry.id   2b723a0d230e9377e4e8920937823955
#
_cell.length_a   1.000
_cell.length_b   1.000
_cell.length_c   1.000
_cell.angle_alpha   90.00
_cell.angle_beta   90.00
_cell.angle_gamma   90.00
#
_symmetry.space_group_name_H-M   'P 1'
#
loop_
_entity.id
_entity.type
_entity.pdbx_description
1 polymer ?
#
loop_
_entity_poly.entity_id
_entity_poly.type
_entity_poly.pdbx_seq_one_letter_code
_entity_poly.pdbx_strand_id
1 'polypeptide(L)'
;MPHVITQSCCSDGSCVFACPVNCIHPSPDEPGFATAEMLYIDPEACVDCGACVSACPVGAIAPDTRLTTEQLPFLSINAGFYPEREGKLPPTSKLAPVPDAPVVAGRGGGPLRVAIVGSGPRRCTPPTNCSPSVACR
;
A
#
# COMPACT_ATOMS: atom_id res chain seq x y z
N MET A 1 -16.89 3.29 -3.73
CA MET A 1 -17.53 2.16 -3.02
C MET A 1 -16.45 1.46 -2.22
N PRO A 2 -16.57 1.37 -0.89
CA PRO A 2 -15.48 0.88 -0.06
C PRO A 2 -15.23 -0.61 -0.29
N HIS A 3 -14.00 -1.02 -0.09
CA HIS A 3 -13.63 -2.43 0.00
C HIS A 3 -13.96 -2.95 1.40
N VAL A 4 -14.18 -4.25 1.52
CA VAL A 4 -14.56 -4.94 2.76
C VAL A 4 -13.66 -6.15 2.97
N ILE A 5 -13.20 -6.34 4.19
CA ILE A 5 -12.48 -7.54 4.61
C ILE A 5 -13.50 -8.54 5.15
N THR A 6 -13.38 -9.78 4.72
CA THR A 6 -14.26 -10.89 5.11
C THR A 6 -13.55 -11.84 6.06
N GLN A 7 -14.27 -12.84 6.58
CA GLN A 7 -13.79 -13.81 7.56
C GLN A 7 -12.57 -14.63 7.11
N SER A 8 -12.28 -14.69 5.82
CA SER A 8 -11.09 -15.40 5.30
C SER A 8 -9.77 -14.71 5.66
N CYS A 9 -9.83 -13.54 6.34
CA CYS A 9 -8.65 -12.80 6.74
C CYS A 9 -7.73 -13.60 7.64
N CYS A 10 -6.44 -13.60 7.34
CA CYS A 10 -5.41 -14.24 8.15
C CYS A 10 -4.58 -13.26 8.98
N SER A 11 -4.99 -11.99 9.02
CA SER A 11 -4.36 -10.91 9.82
C SER A 11 -2.84 -10.75 9.59
N ASP A 12 -2.36 -11.02 8.36
CA ASP A 12 -0.93 -10.90 8.01
C ASP A 12 -0.43 -9.45 7.90
N GLY A 13 -1.33 -8.49 7.77
CA GLY A 13 -1.03 -7.06 7.69
C GLY A 13 -0.57 -6.55 6.33
N SER A 14 -0.39 -7.39 5.31
CA SER A 14 0.07 -6.96 3.98
C SER A 14 -0.81 -5.88 3.35
N CYS A 15 -2.13 -5.97 3.55
CA CYS A 15 -3.09 -4.99 3.06
C CYS A 15 -2.95 -3.63 3.75
N VAL A 16 -2.52 -3.61 5.01
CA VAL A 16 -2.28 -2.37 5.77
C VAL A 16 -1.17 -1.54 5.14
N PHE A 17 -0.06 -2.22 4.77
CA PHE A 17 1.08 -1.55 4.11
C PHE A 17 0.75 -1.10 2.69
N ALA A 18 -0.15 -1.78 2.01
CA ALA A 18 -0.56 -1.44 0.66
C ALA A 18 -1.55 -0.26 0.62
N CYS A 19 -2.21 0.07 1.73
CA CYS A 19 -3.24 1.11 1.77
C CYS A 19 -2.62 2.51 1.77
N PRO A 20 -2.87 3.34 0.73
CA PRO A 20 -2.28 4.69 0.64
C PRO A 20 -2.88 5.68 1.64
N VAL A 21 -4.09 5.43 2.11
CA VAL A 21 -4.83 6.31 3.03
C VAL A 21 -4.88 5.78 4.46
N ASN A 22 -4.23 4.65 4.72
CA ASN A 22 -4.16 4.03 6.04
C ASN A 22 -5.54 3.80 6.70
N CYS A 23 -6.50 3.31 5.92
CA CYS A 23 -7.86 3.04 6.40
C CYS A 23 -8.09 1.58 6.84
N ILE A 24 -7.04 0.81 7.06
CA ILE A 24 -7.12 -0.60 7.48
C ILE A 24 -6.51 -0.76 8.86
N HIS A 25 -7.32 -1.20 9.80
CA HIS A 25 -6.94 -1.36 11.22
C HIS A 25 -7.47 -2.68 11.80
N PRO A 26 -6.90 -3.15 12.95
CA PRO A 26 -5.71 -2.61 13.57
C PRO A 26 -4.46 -2.78 12.72
N SER A 27 -3.50 -1.88 12.84
CA SER A 27 -2.21 -2.00 12.16
C SER A 27 -1.22 -2.79 13.02
N PRO A 28 -0.15 -3.36 12.44
CA PRO A 28 0.83 -4.13 13.19
C PRO A 28 1.47 -3.39 14.38
N ASP A 29 1.47 -2.06 14.34
CA ASP A 29 2.00 -1.21 15.42
C ASP A 29 0.96 -0.93 16.52
N GLU A 30 -0.30 -1.32 16.32
CA GLU A 30 -1.37 -1.12 17.28
C GLU A 30 -1.50 -2.29 18.26
N PRO A 31 -1.75 -2.02 19.57
CA PRO A 31 -1.82 -3.08 20.56
C PRO A 31 -2.95 -4.10 20.34
N GLY A 32 -3.98 -3.70 19.60
CA GLY A 32 -5.10 -4.58 19.22
C GLY A 32 -4.79 -5.57 18.09
N PHE A 33 -3.67 -5.41 17.38
CA PHE A 33 -3.35 -6.25 16.21
C PHE A 33 -3.22 -7.74 16.56
N ALA A 34 -2.50 -8.04 17.64
CA ALA A 34 -2.24 -9.44 18.05
C ALA A 34 -3.49 -10.17 18.55
N THR A 35 -4.53 -9.45 18.94
CA THR A 35 -5.77 -10.00 19.48
C THR A 35 -6.95 -9.90 18.53
N ALA A 36 -6.79 -9.19 17.41
CA ALA A 36 -7.84 -9.04 16.41
C ALA A 36 -8.04 -10.35 15.62
N GLU A 37 -9.27 -10.80 15.51
CA GLU A 37 -9.62 -11.97 14.69
C GLU A 37 -9.42 -11.69 13.20
N MET A 38 -9.62 -10.45 12.78
CA MET A 38 -9.46 -9.98 11.41
C MET A 38 -9.10 -8.50 11.39
N LEU A 39 -8.70 -8.00 10.24
CA LEU A 39 -8.52 -6.57 10.03
C LEU A 39 -9.80 -5.97 9.44
N TYR A 40 -9.96 -4.66 9.59
CA TYR A 40 -11.17 -3.93 9.19
C TYR A 40 -10.80 -2.75 8.31
N ILE A 41 -11.63 -2.47 7.30
CA ILE A 41 -11.49 -1.30 6.44
C ILE A 41 -12.50 -0.25 6.87
N ASP A 42 -12.03 0.97 7.08
CA ASP A 42 -12.89 2.13 7.34
C ASP A 42 -13.62 2.52 6.04
N PRO A 43 -14.95 2.38 5.99
CA PRO A 43 -15.71 2.70 4.79
C PRO A 43 -15.72 4.18 4.44
N GLU A 44 -15.52 5.08 5.42
CA GLU A 44 -15.50 6.53 5.21
C GLU A 44 -14.17 7.02 4.68
N ALA A 45 -13.07 6.42 5.14
CA ALA A 45 -11.73 6.79 4.73
C ALA A 45 -11.25 6.07 3.45
N CYS A 46 -11.92 4.99 3.06
CA CYS A 46 -11.53 4.18 1.90
C CYS A 46 -11.75 4.92 0.58
N VAL A 47 -10.69 5.07 -0.20
CA VAL A 47 -10.72 5.74 -1.53
C VAL A 47 -10.92 4.77 -2.70
N ASP A 48 -11.27 3.52 -2.43
CA ASP A 48 -11.59 2.48 -3.44
C ASP A 48 -10.47 2.23 -4.47
N CYS A 49 -9.22 2.35 -4.08
CA CYS A 49 -8.09 2.18 -4.99
C CYS A 49 -7.76 0.72 -5.35
N GLY A 50 -8.26 -0.27 -4.58
CA GLY A 50 -8.06 -1.70 -4.81
C GLY A 50 -6.66 -2.25 -4.48
N ALA A 51 -5.72 -1.44 -4.01
CA ALA A 51 -4.35 -1.89 -3.71
C ALA A 51 -4.31 -3.02 -2.66
N CYS A 52 -5.19 -2.97 -1.67
CA CYS A 52 -5.33 -3.99 -0.63
C CYS A 52 -5.77 -5.35 -1.19
N VAL A 53 -6.61 -5.37 -2.23
CA VAL A 53 -7.06 -6.61 -2.87
C VAL A 53 -5.89 -7.39 -3.46
N SER A 54 -5.02 -6.69 -4.18
CA SER A 54 -3.82 -7.29 -4.80
C SER A 54 -2.79 -7.74 -3.77
N ALA A 55 -2.76 -7.10 -2.60
CA ALA A 55 -1.82 -7.40 -1.52
C ALA A 55 -2.27 -8.57 -0.63
N CYS A 56 -3.57 -8.91 -0.64
CA CYS A 56 -4.12 -9.95 0.22
C CYS A 56 -3.76 -11.36 -0.29
N PRO A 57 -2.99 -12.16 0.46
CA PRO A 57 -2.56 -13.49 0.02
C PRO A 57 -3.69 -14.53 -0.02
N VAL A 58 -4.76 -14.28 0.74
CA VAL A 58 -5.89 -15.21 0.88
C VAL A 58 -7.15 -14.73 0.14
N GLY A 59 -7.10 -13.57 -0.52
CA GLY A 59 -8.24 -13.03 -1.26
C GLY A 59 -9.44 -12.68 -0.37
N ALA A 60 -9.21 -12.26 0.87
CA ALA A 60 -10.26 -11.93 1.84
C ALA A 60 -10.90 -10.56 1.59
N ILE A 61 -10.43 -9.79 0.62
CA ILE A 61 -10.87 -8.41 0.39
C ILE A 61 -11.62 -8.32 -0.93
N ALA A 62 -12.82 -7.78 -0.87
CA ALA A 62 -13.66 -7.57 -2.03
C ALA A 62 -14.33 -6.18 -1.99
N PRO A 63 -14.65 -5.58 -3.15
CA PRO A 63 -15.49 -4.40 -3.18
C PRO A 63 -16.92 -4.76 -2.73
N ASP A 64 -17.61 -3.83 -2.10
CA ASP A 64 -18.98 -3.98 -1.58
C ASP A 64 -19.96 -4.54 -2.62
N THR A 65 -19.76 -4.20 -3.89
CA THR A 65 -20.59 -4.63 -5.04
C THR A 65 -20.40 -6.10 -5.44
N ARG A 66 -19.35 -6.75 -4.97
CA ARG A 66 -19.02 -8.15 -5.31
C ARG A 66 -19.18 -9.12 -4.15
N LEU A 67 -19.69 -8.66 -3.03
CA LEU A 67 -19.93 -9.51 -1.86
C LEU A 67 -21.06 -10.51 -2.15
N THR A 68 -20.86 -11.74 -1.71
CA THR A 68 -21.90 -12.76 -1.69
C THR A 68 -22.89 -12.46 -0.56
N THR A 69 -24.09 -13.08 -0.62
CA THR A 69 -25.12 -12.91 0.42
C THR A 69 -24.57 -13.26 1.83
N GLU A 70 -23.70 -14.24 1.92
CA GLU A 70 -23.05 -14.65 3.17
C GLU A 70 -22.01 -13.63 3.67
N GLN A 71 -21.47 -12.80 2.77
CA GLN A 71 -20.44 -11.81 3.08
C GLN A 71 -21.03 -10.43 3.38
N LEU A 72 -22.30 -10.18 3.07
CA LEU A 72 -22.97 -8.90 3.34
C LEU A 72 -22.85 -8.43 4.81
N PRO A 73 -22.93 -9.31 5.83
CA PRO A 73 -22.76 -8.89 7.22
C PRO A 73 -21.40 -8.22 7.52
N PHE A 74 -20.39 -8.51 6.72
CA PHE A 74 -19.06 -7.91 6.92
C PHE A 74 -19.02 -6.41 6.61
N LEU A 75 -19.98 -5.87 5.87
CA LEU A 75 -20.14 -4.42 5.70
C LEU A 75 -20.35 -3.73 7.06
N SER A 76 -21.31 -4.21 7.83
CA SER A 76 -21.59 -3.66 9.16
C SER A 76 -20.49 -3.98 10.18
N ILE A 77 -19.85 -5.14 10.06
CA ILE A 77 -18.74 -5.54 10.94
C ILE A 77 -17.54 -4.62 10.73
N ASN A 78 -17.14 -4.35 9.47
CA ASN A 78 -16.05 -3.44 9.18
C ASN A 78 -16.37 -2.01 9.65
N ALA A 79 -17.58 -1.51 9.36
CA ALA A 79 -18.00 -0.19 9.82
C ALA A 79 -18.08 -0.11 11.34
N GLY A 80 -18.57 -1.17 12.00
CA GLY A 80 -18.73 -1.24 13.45
C GLY A 80 -17.43 -1.23 14.25
N PHE A 81 -16.28 -1.49 13.60
CA PHE A 81 -14.97 -1.37 14.24
C PHE A 81 -14.59 0.09 14.51
N TYR A 82 -15.19 1.04 13.81
CA TYR A 82 -14.86 2.46 13.85
C TYR A 82 -15.89 3.39 14.56
N PRO A 83 -16.87 2.93 15.37
CA PRO A 83 -18.02 3.76 15.79
C PRO A 83 -17.68 4.94 16.69
N GLU A 84 -16.48 5.04 17.25
CA GLU A 84 -16.14 6.04 18.26
C GLU A 84 -14.79 6.73 18.02
N ARG A 85 -14.26 6.65 16.84
CA ARG A 85 -13.10 7.47 16.52
C ARG A 85 -13.50 8.87 16.09
N GLU A 86 -14.17 9.60 16.99
CA GLU A 86 -14.16 11.06 16.98
C GLU A 86 -12.73 11.55 17.20
N GLY A 87 -11.96 11.60 16.18
CA GLY A 87 -10.60 12.09 16.26
C GLY A 87 -9.76 11.39 15.22
N LYS A 88 -9.34 12.19 14.26
CA LYS A 88 -8.37 11.88 13.24
C LYS A 88 -7.47 10.70 13.62
N LEU A 89 -7.61 9.60 12.89
CA LEU A 89 -6.50 8.66 12.78
C LEU A 89 -5.22 9.47 12.65
N PRO A 90 -4.21 9.24 13.48
CA PRO A 90 -2.96 9.93 13.26
C PRO A 90 -2.56 9.67 11.81
N PRO A 91 -2.11 10.69 11.07
CA PRO A 91 -1.57 10.50 9.74
C PRO A 91 -0.26 9.72 9.92
N THR A 92 -0.37 8.43 10.14
CA THR A 92 0.76 7.55 10.07
C THR A 92 1.10 7.43 8.60
N SER A 93 1.91 8.35 8.13
CA SER A 93 2.69 8.16 6.94
C SER A 93 3.56 6.93 7.19
N LYS A 94 3.06 5.75 6.81
CA LYS A 94 3.81 4.49 6.89
C LYS A 94 4.84 4.35 5.78
N LEU A 95 4.88 5.32 4.90
CA LEU A 95 6.04 5.51 4.05
C LEU A 95 7.18 5.91 5.00
N ALA A 96 8.18 5.04 5.12
CA ALA A 96 9.44 5.42 5.72
C ALA A 96 9.81 6.81 5.19
N PRO A 97 10.19 7.75 6.07
CA PRO A 97 10.56 9.08 5.62
C PRO A 97 11.55 8.91 4.47
N VAL A 98 11.18 9.44 3.31
CA VAL A 98 12.07 9.42 2.16
C VAL A 98 13.35 10.09 2.65
N PRO A 99 14.48 9.37 2.73
CA PRO A 99 15.72 10.00 3.17
C PRO A 99 15.95 11.18 2.24
N ASP A 100 16.26 12.32 2.81
CA ASP A 100 16.62 13.51 2.05
C ASP A 100 17.58 13.07 0.94
N ALA A 101 17.26 13.45 -0.29
CA ALA A 101 18.08 13.09 -1.42
C ALA A 101 19.52 13.45 -1.07
N PRO A 102 20.49 12.52 -1.15
CA PRO A 102 21.85 12.83 -0.80
C PRO A 102 22.26 14.04 -1.60
N VAL A 103 22.67 15.10 -0.92
CA VAL A 103 23.25 16.28 -1.58
C VAL A 103 24.53 15.77 -2.25
N VAL A 104 24.39 15.33 -3.48
CA VAL A 104 25.55 15.02 -4.32
C VAL A 104 26.20 16.36 -4.59
N ALA A 105 27.18 16.71 -3.77
CA ALA A 105 28.05 17.85 -4.02
C ALA A 105 28.56 17.71 -5.45
N GLY A 106 28.07 18.57 -6.33
CA GLY A 106 28.34 18.46 -7.75
C GLY A 106 29.83 18.46 -8.00
N ARG A 107 30.35 17.34 -8.43
CA ARG A 107 31.63 17.33 -9.12
C ARG A 107 31.42 18.08 -10.42
N GLY A 108 32.10 19.20 -10.54
CA GLY A 108 31.91 20.15 -11.65
C GLY A 108 31.78 19.45 -13.00
N GLY A 109 30.77 19.83 -13.73
CA GLY A 109 30.62 19.90 -15.18
C GLY A 109 30.98 18.72 -16.07
N GLY A 110 31.24 17.49 -15.54
CA GLY A 110 31.46 16.32 -16.36
C GLY A 110 30.15 15.57 -16.66
N PRO A 111 30.09 14.81 -17.76
CA PRO A 111 28.91 14.01 -18.08
C PRO A 111 28.61 13.03 -16.94
N LEU A 112 27.37 13.03 -16.46
CA LEU A 112 26.89 12.10 -15.43
C LEU A 112 27.03 10.67 -15.92
N ARG A 113 27.87 9.88 -15.26
CA ARG A 113 27.96 8.45 -15.48
C ARG A 113 26.91 7.77 -14.59
N VAL A 114 25.81 7.36 -15.18
CA VAL A 114 24.74 6.63 -14.49
C VAL A 114 24.97 5.15 -14.72
N ALA A 115 25.19 4.39 -13.64
CA ALA A 115 25.18 2.94 -13.68
C ALA A 115 23.77 2.46 -13.31
N ILE A 116 23.09 1.82 -14.25
CA ILE A 116 21.80 1.16 -14.00
C ILE A 116 22.10 -0.29 -13.69
N VAL A 117 21.92 -0.69 -12.43
CA VAL A 117 22.04 -2.09 -12.00
C VAL A 117 20.62 -2.67 -11.96
N GLY A 118 20.32 -3.55 -12.90
CA GLY A 118 19.04 -4.26 -12.95
C GLY A 118 19.15 -5.52 -13.79
N SER A 119 18.66 -6.63 -13.29
CA SER A 119 18.64 -7.93 -13.96
C SER A 119 17.32 -8.25 -14.64
N GLY A 120 16.56 -7.23 -15.06
CA GLY A 120 15.27 -7.42 -15.74
C GLY A 120 15.43 -7.80 -17.22
N PRO A 121 14.56 -8.68 -17.78
CA PRO A 121 14.61 -9.10 -19.18
C PRO A 121 14.14 -8.01 -20.17
N ARG A 122 13.95 -6.78 -19.73
CA ARG A 122 13.51 -5.69 -20.59
C ARG A 122 14.70 -5.03 -21.28
N ARG A 123 14.73 -5.08 -22.58
CA ARG A 123 15.63 -4.26 -23.38
C ARG A 123 15.44 -2.79 -22.99
N CYS A 124 16.46 -2.19 -22.42
CA CYS A 124 16.50 -0.74 -22.28
C CYS A 124 16.61 -0.15 -23.69
N THR A 125 15.54 0.40 -24.21
CA THR A 125 15.65 1.33 -25.34
C THR A 125 16.16 2.65 -24.75
N PRO A 126 17.31 3.16 -25.21
CA PRO A 126 17.79 4.44 -24.70
C PRO A 126 16.78 5.53 -25.08
N PRO A 127 16.40 6.42 -24.17
CA PRO A 127 15.64 7.60 -24.53
C PRO A 127 16.47 8.42 -25.55
N THR A 128 15.78 8.96 -26.53
CA THR A 128 16.33 9.66 -27.69
C THR A 128 17.25 10.86 -27.36
N ASN A 129 17.48 11.16 -26.09
CA ASN A 129 18.32 12.26 -25.59
C ASN A 129 19.48 11.81 -24.69
N CYS A 130 19.82 10.53 -24.64
CA CYS A 130 21.03 10.11 -23.96
C CYS A 130 22.23 10.22 -24.89
N SER A 131 23.26 10.97 -24.52
CA SER A 131 24.57 10.96 -25.16
C SER A 131 25.12 9.53 -25.29
N PRO A 132 25.87 9.19 -26.34
CA PRO A 132 26.27 7.83 -26.74
C PRO A 132 27.23 7.11 -25.79
N SER A 133 27.36 7.55 -24.53
CA SER A 133 28.27 6.96 -23.54
C SER A 133 27.58 6.04 -22.52
N VAL A 134 26.29 5.71 -22.70
CA VAL A 134 25.60 4.75 -21.83
C VAL A 134 25.72 3.36 -22.45
N ALA A 135 26.69 2.61 -21.98
CA ALA A 135 26.81 1.18 -22.33
C ALA A 135 25.77 0.38 -21.52
N CYS A 136 24.74 -0.12 -22.18
CA CYS A 136 23.93 -1.21 -21.66
C CYS A 136 24.73 -2.50 -21.80
N ARG A 137 25.07 -3.15 -20.70
CA ARG A 137 25.47 -4.55 -20.65
C ARG A 137 24.34 -5.38 -20.06
#